data_9e75b61227d8d5c5146bd7bc8a82009d
#
_entry.id   9e75b61227d8d5c5146bd7bc8a82009d
#
_cell.length_a   1.000
_cell.length_b   1.000
_cell.length_c   1.000
_cell.angle_alpha   90.00
_cell.angle_beta   90.00
_cell.angle_gamma   90.00
#
_symmetry.space_group_name_H-M   'P 1'
#
loop_
_entity.id
_entity.type
_entity.pdbx_description
1 polymer ?
#
loop_
_entity_poly.entity_id
_entity_poly.type
_entity_poly.pdbx_seq_one_letter_code
_entity_poly.pdbx_strand_id
1 'polypeptide(L)'
;MRRLLLISNSASPGESYLEKAGPDLNDFLTEADREQIILVPYAAITYSYDEYVSKVNKALEPFGIKVHGLHTYDDPVAAIKQATAILVGGGNTWVLTATMQRLGLMEPIREAVNLGIPYSGWSAGSNVACPTLMTTNDMPIAEPESFRTLGLIPFQINPHYLDKAPEGHGGETRDFRIIEFVTQNPDIFVAGLREGSRFLIQGDEIEVHGENNVRIYHGGEETQEMMPTGDFSFLLQEPSREEAK
;
A
#
# COMPACT_ATOMS: atom_id res chain seq x y z
N MET A 1 9.33 15.37 -6.10
CA MET A 1 9.23 14.94 -4.67
C MET A 1 8.12 13.88 -4.61
N ARG A 2 8.38 12.69 -4.05
CA ARG A 2 7.37 11.63 -3.91
C ARG A 2 6.27 12.07 -2.95
N ARG A 3 5.03 11.73 -3.28
CA ARG A 3 3.84 11.96 -2.46
C ARG A 3 3.06 10.66 -2.38
N LEU A 4 3.03 10.03 -1.18
CA LEU A 4 2.40 8.73 -0.98
C LEU A 4 1.45 8.78 0.21
N LEU A 5 0.28 8.15 0.07
CA LEU A 5 -0.64 7.87 1.17
C LEU A 5 -0.91 6.36 1.21
N LEU A 6 -0.30 5.66 2.18
CA LEU A 6 -0.31 4.19 2.27
C LEU A 6 -1.18 3.76 3.45
N ILE A 7 -2.33 3.19 3.14
CA ILE A 7 -3.44 2.94 4.07
C ILE A 7 -3.49 1.45 4.42
N SER A 8 -3.61 1.13 5.70
CA SER A 8 -3.68 -0.27 6.16
C SER A 8 -4.91 -0.98 5.61
N ASN A 9 -6.09 -0.38 5.74
CA ASN A 9 -7.36 -1.00 5.38
C ASN A 9 -8.34 0.02 4.80
N SER A 10 -9.30 -0.46 4.01
CA SER A 10 -10.35 0.39 3.43
C SER A 10 -11.57 0.58 4.35
N ALA A 11 -11.77 -0.27 5.33
CA ALA A 11 -12.84 -0.19 6.33
C ALA A 11 -12.55 -1.14 7.48
N SER A 12 -12.89 -0.74 8.71
CA SER A 12 -12.91 -1.59 9.89
C SER A 12 -14.34 -2.08 10.19
N PRO A 13 -14.55 -3.07 11.07
CA PRO A 13 -15.89 -3.56 11.41
C PRO A 13 -16.82 -2.41 11.83
N GLY A 14 -17.96 -2.29 11.16
CA GLY A 14 -18.97 -1.24 11.41
C GLY A 14 -18.75 0.06 10.65
N GLU A 15 -17.70 0.18 9.86
CA GLU A 15 -17.39 1.36 9.05
C GLU A 15 -17.82 1.17 7.59
N SER A 16 -18.17 2.27 6.93
CA SER A 16 -18.35 2.30 5.48
C SER A 16 -17.00 2.25 4.76
N TYR A 17 -17.03 1.84 3.50
CA TYR A 17 -15.82 1.75 2.68
C TYR A 17 -15.12 3.12 2.54
N LEU A 18 -13.82 3.20 2.83
CA LEU A 18 -12.97 4.40 2.85
C LEU A 18 -13.45 5.51 3.79
N GLU A 19 -14.33 5.24 4.75
CA GLU A 19 -14.89 6.24 5.65
C GLU A 19 -13.81 7.03 6.40
N LYS A 20 -12.85 6.32 6.99
CA LYS A 20 -11.73 6.97 7.69
C LYS A 20 -10.63 7.51 6.77
N ALA A 21 -10.44 6.88 5.63
CA ALA A 21 -9.39 7.26 4.70
C ALA A 21 -9.83 8.39 3.74
N GLY A 22 -11.13 8.59 3.55
CA GLY A 22 -11.68 9.63 2.67
C GLY A 22 -11.22 11.04 3.00
N PRO A 23 -11.29 11.50 4.28
CA PRO A 23 -10.76 12.80 4.68
C PRO A 23 -9.27 12.97 4.34
N ASP A 24 -8.43 11.97 4.63
CA ASP A 24 -7.00 12.05 4.29
C ASP A 24 -6.74 12.05 2.79
N LEU A 25 -7.50 11.29 2.01
CA LEU A 25 -7.44 11.35 0.55
C LEU A 25 -7.83 12.74 0.03
N ASN A 26 -8.85 13.36 0.66
CA ASN A 26 -9.27 14.70 0.33
C ASN A 26 -8.17 15.74 0.58
N ASP A 27 -7.50 15.65 1.72
CA ASP A 27 -6.43 16.57 2.11
C ASP A 27 -5.13 16.30 1.33
N PHE A 28 -4.90 15.05 0.95
CA PHE A 28 -3.72 14.61 0.20
C PHE A 28 -3.74 15.06 -1.26
N LEU A 29 -4.93 15.08 -1.90
CA LEU A 29 -5.11 15.43 -3.31
C LEU A 29 -5.43 16.91 -3.49
N THR A 30 -4.58 17.65 -4.19
CA THR A 30 -4.86 19.03 -4.62
C THR A 30 -5.91 19.05 -5.73
N GLU A 31 -6.44 20.25 -6.06
CA GLU A 31 -7.37 20.39 -7.18
C GLU A 31 -6.76 19.91 -8.52
N ALA A 32 -5.49 20.19 -8.76
CA ALA A 32 -4.80 19.74 -9.97
C ALA A 32 -4.64 18.20 -10.03
N ASP A 33 -4.48 17.54 -8.89
CA ASP A 33 -4.39 16.09 -8.81
C ASP A 33 -5.72 15.40 -9.15
N ARG A 34 -6.85 16.13 -9.08
CA ARG A 34 -8.21 15.59 -9.28
C ARG A 34 -8.68 15.57 -10.74
N GLU A 35 -7.91 16.12 -11.66
CA GLU A 35 -8.30 16.22 -13.07
C GLU A 35 -8.45 14.84 -13.74
N GLN A 36 -7.49 13.93 -13.48
CA GLN A 36 -7.47 12.57 -14.05
C GLN A 36 -6.92 11.55 -13.07
N ILE A 37 -7.74 11.16 -12.09
CA ILE A 37 -7.37 10.14 -11.11
C ILE A 37 -7.60 8.76 -11.70
N ILE A 38 -6.55 7.96 -11.80
CA ILE A 38 -6.61 6.57 -12.28
C ILE A 38 -6.65 5.61 -11.09
N LEU A 39 -7.69 4.76 -11.05
CA LEU A 39 -7.79 3.64 -10.12
C LEU A 39 -7.31 2.35 -10.77
N VAL A 40 -6.33 1.69 -10.16
CA VAL A 40 -5.87 0.34 -10.50
C VAL A 40 -6.71 -0.67 -9.70
N PRO A 41 -7.70 -1.39 -10.32
CA PRO A 41 -8.66 -2.21 -9.59
C PRO A 41 -8.28 -3.69 -9.54
N TYR A 42 -7.10 -4.08 -9.99
CA TYR A 42 -6.72 -5.47 -10.33
C TYR A 42 -6.55 -6.42 -9.14
N ALA A 43 -6.68 -5.93 -7.91
CA ALA A 43 -6.75 -6.79 -6.72
C ALA A 43 -8.14 -7.42 -6.49
N ALA A 44 -9.18 -6.94 -7.19
CA ALA A 44 -10.55 -7.45 -7.07
C ALA A 44 -10.68 -8.81 -7.77
N ILE A 45 -11.29 -9.81 -7.08
CA ILE A 45 -11.44 -11.18 -7.56
C ILE A 45 -12.91 -11.60 -7.61
N THR A 46 -13.68 -11.31 -6.56
CA THR A 46 -15.04 -11.83 -6.37
C THR A 46 -16.13 -10.92 -6.92
N TYR A 47 -15.76 -9.79 -7.49
CA TYR A 47 -16.63 -8.80 -8.13
C TYR A 47 -15.88 -8.15 -9.32
N SER A 48 -16.63 -7.55 -10.23
CA SER A 48 -16.04 -6.92 -11.43
C SER A 48 -15.24 -5.66 -11.10
N TYR A 49 -14.33 -5.28 -11.99
CA TYR A 49 -13.60 -4.02 -11.85
C TYR A 49 -14.53 -2.80 -11.92
N ASP A 50 -15.60 -2.86 -12.73
CA ASP A 50 -16.61 -1.79 -12.79
C ASP A 50 -17.35 -1.62 -11.46
N GLU A 51 -17.76 -2.72 -10.82
CA GLU A 51 -18.36 -2.69 -9.48
C GLU A 51 -17.39 -2.10 -8.46
N TYR A 52 -16.10 -2.44 -8.57
CA TYR A 52 -15.09 -1.89 -7.68
C TYR A 52 -14.93 -0.38 -7.87
N VAL A 53 -14.77 0.08 -9.12
CA VAL A 53 -14.67 1.51 -9.43
C VAL A 53 -15.91 2.26 -8.95
N SER A 54 -17.09 1.69 -9.16
CA SER A 54 -18.36 2.28 -8.68
C SER A 54 -18.38 2.40 -7.15
N LYS A 55 -17.92 1.37 -6.43
CA LYS A 55 -17.83 1.38 -4.97
C LYS A 55 -16.87 2.47 -4.46
N VAL A 56 -15.70 2.62 -5.10
CA VAL A 56 -14.72 3.66 -4.75
C VAL A 56 -15.29 5.04 -5.03
N ASN A 57 -15.88 5.26 -6.20
CA ASN A 57 -16.51 6.54 -6.56
C ASN A 57 -17.61 6.93 -5.57
N LYS A 58 -18.47 5.98 -5.18
CA LYS A 58 -19.52 6.23 -4.18
C LYS A 58 -18.93 6.65 -2.82
N ALA A 59 -17.84 6.02 -2.38
CA ALA A 59 -17.20 6.35 -1.12
C ALA A 59 -16.53 7.74 -1.14
N LEU A 60 -16.01 8.16 -2.29
CA LEU A 60 -15.29 9.42 -2.47
C LEU A 60 -16.15 10.58 -2.98
N GLU A 61 -17.42 10.31 -3.32
CA GLU A 61 -18.39 11.33 -3.75
C GLU A 61 -18.53 12.52 -2.78
N PRO A 62 -18.60 12.31 -1.43
CA PRO A 62 -18.70 13.42 -0.47
C PRO A 62 -17.53 14.41 -0.53
N PHE A 63 -16.40 14.00 -1.09
CA PHE A 63 -15.18 14.82 -1.23
C PHE A 63 -15.00 15.38 -2.64
N GLY A 64 -15.94 15.15 -3.56
CA GLY A 64 -15.83 15.57 -4.94
C GLY A 64 -14.72 14.85 -5.73
N ILE A 65 -14.22 13.73 -5.22
CA ILE A 65 -13.16 12.92 -5.86
C ILE A 65 -13.81 11.88 -6.77
N LYS A 66 -13.41 11.90 -8.06
CA LYS A 66 -13.87 10.93 -9.05
C LYS A 66 -12.69 10.17 -9.64
N VAL A 67 -12.77 8.84 -9.65
CA VAL A 67 -11.74 7.97 -10.21
C VAL A 67 -12.19 7.31 -11.50
N HIS A 68 -11.23 7.03 -12.39
CA HIS A 68 -11.40 6.29 -13.63
C HIS A 68 -10.68 4.96 -13.54
N GLY A 69 -11.38 3.85 -13.82
CA GLY A 69 -10.79 2.51 -13.73
C GLY A 69 -9.80 2.26 -14.86
N LEU A 70 -8.56 1.88 -14.53
CA LEU A 70 -7.51 1.63 -15.52
C LEU A 70 -7.89 0.53 -16.53
N HIS A 71 -8.72 -0.43 -16.15
CA HIS A 71 -9.20 -1.52 -17.01
C HIS A 71 -10.08 -1.06 -18.18
N THR A 72 -10.56 0.18 -18.18
CA THR A 72 -11.40 0.74 -19.27
C THR A 72 -10.59 1.37 -20.39
N TYR A 73 -9.27 1.46 -20.25
CA TYR A 73 -8.38 2.05 -21.25
C TYR A 73 -7.77 0.96 -22.14
N ASP A 74 -7.78 1.17 -23.44
CA ASP A 74 -7.16 0.27 -24.43
C ASP A 74 -5.63 0.19 -24.23
N ASP A 75 -4.98 1.31 -23.86
CA ASP A 75 -3.57 1.39 -23.50
C ASP A 75 -3.44 1.85 -22.02
N PRO A 76 -3.35 0.90 -21.07
CA PRO A 76 -3.22 1.22 -19.67
C PRO A 76 -1.90 1.92 -19.32
N VAL A 77 -0.83 1.69 -20.07
CA VAL A 77 0.46 2.37 -19.86
C VAL A 77 0.34 3.84 -20.26
N ALA A 78 -0.29 4.15 -21.38
CA ALA A 78 -0.55 5.53 -21.78
C ALA A 78 -1.47 6.24 -20.79
N ALA A 79 -2.48 5.57 -20.25
CA ALA A 79 -3.37 6.12 -19.22
C ALA A 79 -2.61 6.49 -17.94
N ILE A 80 -1.69 5.63 -17.45
CA ILE A 80 -0.83 5.94 -16.29
C ILE A 80 0.05 7.17 -16.55
N LYS A 81 0.61 7.29 -17.74
CA LYS A 81 1.46 8.46 -18.10
C LYS A 81 0.70 9.78 -18.15
N GLN A 82 -0.61 9.74 -18.32
CA GLN A 82 -1.49 10.92 -18.36
C GLN A 82 -2.20 11.16 -17.02
N ALA A 83 -2.06 10.25 -16.05
CA ALA A 83 -2.70 10.37 -14.75
C ALA A 83 -2.18 11.60 -13.99
N THR A 84 -3.10 12.31 -13.31
CA THR A 84 -2.75 13.36 -12.34
C THR A 84 -2.66 12.82 -10.92
N ALA A 85 -3.26 11.65 -10.66
CA ALA A 85 -3.09 10.87 -9.44
C ALA A 85 -3.31 9.38 -9.73
N ILE A 86 -2.68 8.50 -8.94
CA ILE A 86 -2.78 7.05 -9.07
C ILE A 86 -3.28 6.47 -7.75
N LEU A 87 -4.43 5.82 -7.77
CA LEU A 87 -4.97 5.07 -6.65
C LEU A 87 -4.89 3.57 -6.93
N VAL A 88 -4.44 2.79 -5.95
CA VAL A 88 -4.34 1.32 -6.09
C VAL A 88 -5.19 0.65 -5.02
N GLY A 89 -6.21 -0.08 -5.48
CA GLY A 89 -7.20 -0.69 -4.63
C GLY A 89 -6.69 -1.93 -3.89
N GLY A 90 -7.35 -2.24 -2.77
CA GLY A 90 -7.13 -3.47 -2.00
C GLY A 90 -7.83 -4.68 -2.60
N GLY A 91 -7.50 -5.85 -2.09
CA GLY A 91 -7.96 -7.17 -2.49
C GLY A 91 -6.79 -8.15 -2.41
N ASN A 92 -6.63 -9.03 -3.38
CA ASN A 92 -5.53 -10.00 -3.37
C ASN A 92 -4.25 -9.43 -4.00
N THR A 93 -3.19 -9.31 -3.20
CA THR A 93 -1.90 -8.73 -3.61
C THR A 93 -1.18 -9.54 -4.69
N TRP A 94 -1.32 -10.88 -4.68
CA TRP A 94 -0.71 -11.76 -5.68
C TRP A 94 -1.28 -11.52 -7.07
N VAL A 95 -2.62 -11.44 -7.15
CA VAL A 95 -3.32 -11.18 -8.42
C VAL A 95 -3.04 -9.76 -8.91
N LEU A 96 -3.04 -8.79 -7.99
CA LEU A 96 -2.68 -7.40 -8.31
C LEU A 96 -1.28 -7.33 -8.92
N THR A 97 -0.28 -7.90 -8.25
CA THR A 97 1.12 -7.90 -8.71
C THR A 97 1.28 -8.59 -10.06
N ALA A 98 0.74 -9.81 -10.21
CA ALA A 98 0.81 -10.57 -11.46
C ALA A 98 0.17 -9.80 -12.63
N THR A 99 -0.99 -9.17 -12.38
CA THR A 99 -1.68 -8.38 -13.42
C THR A 99 -0.92 -7.12 -13.78
N MET A 100 -0.40 -6.39 -12.80
CA MET A 100 0.40 -5.19 -13.04
C MET A 100 1.70 -5.50 -13.81
N GLN A 101 2.38 -6.60 -13.49
CA GLN A 101 3.57 -7.06 -14.21
C GLN A 101 3.23 -7.44 -15.65
N ARG A 102 2.22 -8.28 -15.86
CA ARG A 102 1.76 -8.70 -17.19
C ARG A 102 1.35 -7.53 -18.09
N LEU A 103 0.79 -6.47 -17.52
CA LEU A 103 0.40 -5.24 -18.23
C LEU A 103 1.54 -4.22 -18.37
N GLY A 104 2.73 -4.52 -17.86
CA GLY A 104 3.89 -3.63 -17.91
C GLY A 104 3.74 -2.34 -17.12
N LEU A 105 2.96 -2.34 -16.02
CA LEU A 105 2.59 -1.13 -15.27
C LEU A 105 3.60 -0.73 -14.20
N MET A 106 4.51 -1.64 -13.79
CA MET A 106 5.41 -1.38 -12.65
C MET A 106 6.30 -0.16 -12.89
N GLU A 107 6.97 -0.09 -14.03
CA GLU A 107 7.86 1.01 -14.35
C GLU A 107 7.12 2.33 -14.63
N PRO A 108 6.06 2.37 -15.47
CA PRO A 108 5.30 3.60 -15.70
C PRO A 108 4.74 4.24 -14.43
N ILE A 109 4.25 3.43 -13.48
CA ILE A 109 3.75 3.95 -12.18
C ILE A 109 4.91 4.48 -11.35
N ARG A 110 6.04 3.75 -11.26
CA ARG A 110 7.24 4.21 -10.54
C ARG A 110 7.76 5.53 -11.09
N GLU A 111 7.87 5.65 -12.41
CA GLU A 111 8.30 6.88 -13.09
C GLU A 111 7.35 8.04 -12.76
N ALA A 112 6.04 7.85 -12.91
CA ALA A 112 5.04 8.87 -12.61
C ALA A 112 5.14 9.38 -11.17
N VAL A 113 5.24 8.47 -10.20
CA VAL A 113 5.36 8.82 -8.77
C VAL A 113 6.69 9.54 -8.48
N ASN A 114 7.80 9.14 -9.09
CA ASN A 114 9.08 9.82 -8.95
C ASN A 114 9.07 11.22 -9.57
N LEU A 115 8.24 11.46 -10.57
CA LEU A 115 7.99 12.79 -11.14
C LEU A 115 7.04 13.65 -10.30
N GLY A 116 6.46 13.10 -9.23
CA GLY A 116 5.63 13.83 -8.27
C GLY A 116 4.12 13.58 -8.39
N ILE A 117 3.69 12.68 -9.27
CA ILE A 117 2.29 12.24 -9.32
C ILE A 117 1.95 11.54 -8.00
N PRO A 118 0.91 11.97 -7.26
CA PRO A 118 0.56 11.37 -6.00
C PRO A 118 0.07 9.94 -6.18
N TYR A 119 0.50 9.06 -5.26
CA TYR A 119 0.10 7.68 -5.18
C TYR A 119 -0.62 7.42 -3.87
N SER A 120 -1.77 6.79 -3.90
CA SER A 120 -2.39 6.23 -2.71
C SER A 120 -2.75 4.76 -2.93
N GLY A 121 -2.42 3.94 -1.93
CA GLY A 121 -2.77 2.53 -1.92
C GLY A 121 -3.40 2.12 -0.60
N TRP A 122 -4.33 1.17 -0.64
CA TRP A 122 -4.86 0.55 0.57
C TRP A 122 -4.77 -0.95 0.54
N SER A 123 -4.40 -1.56 1.69
CA SER A 123 -4.22 -3.01 1.82
C SER A 123 -3.22 -3.54 0.78
N ALA A 124 -3.67 -4.32 -0.22
CA ALA A 124 -2.85 -4.78 -1.34
C ALA A 124 -2.14 -3.62 -2.07
N GLY A 125 -2.82 -2.46 -2.23
CA GLY A 125 -2.24 -1.26 -2.81
C GLY A 125 -1.08 -0.69 -1.99
N SER A 126 -1.10 -0.82 -0.67
CA SER A 126 0.04 -0.48 0.19
C SER A 126 1.16 -1.51 0.09
N ASN A 127 0.83 -2.81 -0.01
CA ASN A 127 1.84 -3.85 -0.24
C ASN A 127 2.62 -3.66 -1.54
N VAL A 128 1.94 -3.34 -2.65
CA VAL A 128 2.67 -3.15 -3.92
C VAL A 128 3.49 -1.86 -3.99
N ALA A 129 3.31 -0.93 -3.06
CA ALA A 129 4.21 0.23 -2.91
C ALA A 129 5.57 -0.15 -2.30
N CYS A 130 5.66 -1.28 -1.59
CA CYS A 130 6.86 -1.83 -0.97
C CYS A 130 7.88 -2.35 -2.02
N PRO A 131 9.09 -2.78 -1.61
CA PRO A 131 10.07 -3.41 -2.50
C PRO A 131 9.59 -4.75 -3.07
N THR A 132 8.85 -5.53 -2.26
CA THR A 132 8.30 -6.83 -2.63
C THR A 132 6.92 -7.05 -2.02
N LEU A 133 6.17 -8.03 -2.55
CA LEU A 133 4.88 -8.45 -1.98
C LEU A 133 5.04 -9.44 -0.79
N MET A 134 6.25 -9.75 -0.35
CA MET A 134 6.55 -10.87 0.56
C MET A 134 5.95 -10.74 1.96
N THR A 135 5.54 -9.54 2.37
CA THR A 135 4.86 -9.30 3.66
C THR A 135 3.34 -9.22 3.56
N THR A 136 2.76 -9.61 2.41
CA THR A 136 1.30 -9.70 2.28
C THR A 136 0.72 -10.83 3.14
N ASN A 137 -0.53 -10.63 3.58
CA ASN A 137 -1.29 -11.65 4.31
C ASN A 137 -2.14 -12.53 3.38
N ASP A 138 -2.16 -12.22 2.09
CA ASP A 138 -3.07 -12.82 1.13
C ASP A 138 -2.63 -14.22 0.72
N MET A 139 -3.60 -15.07 0.38
CA MET A 139 -3.31 -16.37 -0.21
C MET A 139 -2.69 -16.21 -1.59
N PRO A 140 -1.62 -16.99 -1.92
CA PRO A 140 -0.97 -16.98 -3.23
C PRO A 140 -1.81 -17.72 -4.27
N ILE A 141 -2.83 -17.05 -4.83
CA ILE A 141 -3.77 -17.62 -5.83
C ILE A 141 -3.39 -17.29 -7.26
N ALA A 142 -2.34 -16.52 -7.47
CA ALA A 142 -1.75 -16.22 -8.77
C ALA A 142 -0.23 -16.18 -8.62
N GLU A 143 0.47 -16.55 -9.69
CA GLU A 143 1.94 -16.52 -9.74
C GLU A 143 2.40 -15.27 -10.49
N PRO A 144 3.03 -14.28 -9.80
CA PRO A 144 3.65 -13.14 -10.45
C PRO A 144 4.97 -13.54 -11.09
N GLU A 145 5.44 -12.80 -12.08
CA GLU A 145 6.75 -13.00 -12.72
C GLU A 145 7.91 -12.81 -11.73
N SER A 146 7.70 -11.97 -10.72
CA SER A 146 8.66 -11.68 -9.67
C SER A 146 7.92 -11.25 -8.40
N PHE A 147 8.53 -11.46 -7.23
CA PHE A 147 8.07 -10.89 -5.96
C PHE A 147 8.30 -9.37 -5.87
N ARG A 148 9.10 -8.79 -6.76
CA ARG A 148 9.36 -7.35 -6.80
C ARG A 148 8.11 -6.59 -7.20
N THR A 149 7.87 -5.48 -6.49
CA THR A 149 6.73 -4.59 -6.69
C THR A 149 7.20 -3.19 -7.09
N LEU A 150 6.46 -2.14 -6.78
CA LEU A 150 6.78 -0.78 -7.22
C LEU A 150 8.06 -0.23 -6.58
N GLY A 151 8.40 -0.61 -5.34
CA GLY A 151 9.57 -0.09 -4.64
C GLY A 151 9.54 1.43 -4.46
N LEU A 152 8.37 1.99 -4.14
CA LEU A 152 8.19 3.42 -3.87
C LEU A 152 8.71 3.82 -2.50
N ILE A 153 8.84 2.86 -1.60
CA ILE A 153 9.43 2.98 -0.26
C ILE A 153 10.47 1.88 -0.07
N PRO A 154 11.51 2.08 0.78
CA PRO A 154 12.57 1.09 0.98
C PRO A 154 12.25 0.04 2.04
N PHE A 155 11.11 0.09 2.70
CA PHE A 155 10.67 -0.82 3.76
C PHE A 155 9.42 -1.60 3.36
N GLN A 156 9.09 -2.63 4.13
CA GLN A 156 7.88 -3.43 3.94
C GLN A 156 6.76 -2.94 4.87
N ILE A 157 5.52 -3.05 4.39
CA ILE A 157 4.31 -2.87 5.21
C ILE A 157 3.61 -4.23 5.34
N ASN A 158 3.22 -4.60 6.56
CA ASN A 158 2.23 -5.62 6.79
C ASN A 158 0.90 -4.92 7.14
N PRO A 159 -0.01 -4.70 6.18
CA PRO A 159 -1.30 -4.08 6.43
C PRO A 159 -2.21 -5.05 7.17
N HIS A 160 -3.30 -4.55 7.76
CA HIS A 160 -4.19 -5.35 8.62
C HIS A 160 -3.43 -6.08 9.73
N TYR A 161 -2.40 -5.42 10.28
CA TYR A 161 -1.62 -6.02 11.34
C TYR A 161 -2.49 -6.30 12.58
N LEU A 162 -2.35 -7.50 13.13
CA LEU A 162 -3.08 -7.97 14.30
C LEU A 162 -2.09 -8.38 15.40
N ASP A 163 -2.29 -7.85 16.62
CA ASP A 163 -1.47 -8.16 17.81
C ASP A 163 -1.65 -9.59 18.29
N LYS A 164 -2.84 -10.14 18.08
CA LYS A 164 -3.21 -11.48 18.56
C LYS A 164 -3.90 -12.27 17.45
N ALA A 165 -3.60 -13.55 17.39
CA ALA A 165 -4.39 -14.45 16.58
C ALA A 165 -5.85 -14.47 17.09
N PRO A 166 -6.84 -14.69 16.21
CA PRO A 166 -8.23 -14.86 16.61
C PRO A 166 -8.36 -15.95 17.68
N GLU A 167 -9.34 -15.79 18.59
CA GLU A 167 -9.58 -16.77 19.65
C GLU A 167 -9.80 -18.18 19.06
N GLY A 168 -9.13 -19.18 19.64
CA GLY A 168 -9.17 -20.56 19.14
C GLY A 168 -8.22 -20.87 17.99
N HIS A 169 -7.43 -19.89 17.51
CA HIS A 169 -6.43 -20.11 16.48
C HIS A 169 -5.15 -20.73 17.09
N GLY A 170 -4.82 -21.96 16.69
CA GLY A 170 -3.61 -22.68 17.16
C GLY A 170 -2.39 -22.52 16.25
N GLY A 171 -2.46 -21.64 15.24
CA GLY A 171 -1.36 -21.40 14.30
C GLY A 171 -0.44 -20.27 14.73
N GLU A 172 0.56 -20.00 13.90
CA GLU A 172 1.54 -18.93 14.10
C GLU A 172 0.88 -17.54 14.11
N THR A 173 1.39 -16.68 14.98
CA THR A 173 0.95 -15.29 15.06
C THR A 173 1.49 -14.47 13.88
N ARG A 174 0.96 -13.27 13.69
CA ARG A 174 1.48 -12.31 12.72
C ARG A 174 2.92 -11.91 13.04
N ASP A 175 3.22 -11.69 14.33
CA ASP A 175 4.56 -11.43 14.83
C ASP A 175 5.55 -12.51 14.39
N PHE A 176 5.22 -13.78 14.62
CA PHE A 176 6.12 -14.88 14.30
C PHE A 176 6.51 -14.87 12.83
N ARG A 177 5.53 -14.72 11.92
CA ARG A 177 5.77 -14.68 10.48
C ARG A 177 6.61 -13.48 10.03
N ILE A 178 6.41 -12.32 10.65
CA ILE A 178 7.23 -11.14 10.35
C ILE A 178 8.65 -11.32 10.89
N ILE A 179 8.83 -11.91 12.09
CA ILE A 179 10.14 -12.24 12.65
C ILE A 179 10.90 -13.20 11.73
N GLU A 180 10.25 -14.22 11.16
CA GLU A 180 10.88 -15.09 10.17
C GLU A 180 11.34 -14.29 8.93
N PHE A 181 10.51 -13.36 8.44
CA PHE A 181 10.87 -12.52 7.30
C PHE A 181 12.10 -11.65 7.60
N VAL A 182 12.13 -10.91 8.71
CA VAL A 182 13.29 -10.05 9.04
C VAL A 182 14.52 -10.83 9.44
N THR A 183 14.38 -12.07 9.94
CA THR A 183 15.50 -12.96 10.18
C THR A 183 16.21 -13.36 8.87
N GLN A 184 15.43 -13.60 7.81
CA GLN A 184 15.95 -13.94 6.48
C GLN A 184 16.37 -12.70 5.68
N ASN A 185 15.80 -11.52 5.99
CA ASN A 185 16.04 -10.23 5.31
C ASN A 185 16.38 -9.16 6.36
N PRO A 186 17.57 -9.26 7.03
CA PRO A 186 17.87 -8.47 8.22
C PRO A 186 17.95 -6.96 7.97
N ASP A 187 18.29 -6.55 6.76
CA ASP A 187 18.48 -5.14 6.40
C ASP A 187 17.16 -4.42 6.03
N ILE A 188 16.03 -5.13 6.04
CA ILE A 188 14.74 -4.58 5.63
C ILE A 188 13.83 -4.39 6.83
N PHE A 189 13.42 -3.15 7.09
CA PHE A 189 12.38 -2.87 8.08
C PHE A 189 11.01 -3.39 7.62
N VAL A 190 10.21 -3.86 8.58
CA VAL A 190 8.79 -4.14 8.37
C VAL A 190 7.95 -3.33 9.34
N ALA A 191 6.99 -2.58 8.81
CA ALA A 191 6.01 -1.86 9.60
C ALA A 191 4.70 -2.66 9.67
N GLY A 192 4.36 -3.18 10.83
CA GLY A 192 3.05 -3.75 11.14
C GLY A 192 2.03 -2.63 11.31
N LEU A 193 1.29 -2.34 10.26
CA LEU A 193 0.35 -1.22 10.20
C LEU A 193 -1.05 -1.69 10.58
N ARG A 194 -1.51 -1.32 11.77
CA ARG A 194 -2.84 -1.69 12.28
C ARG A 194 -3.96 -1.03 11.49
N GLU A 195 -5.11 -1.66 11.47
CA GLU A 195 -6.31 -1.07 10.83
C GLU A 195 -6.63 0.31 11.39
N GLY A 196 -7.08 1.21 10.52
CA GLY A 196 -7.32 2.62 10.84
C GLY A 196 -6.08 3.49 10.80
N SER A 197 -4.88 2.91 10.54
CA SER A 197 -3.62 3.66 10.42
C SER A 197 -3.17 3.77 8.96
N ARG A 198 -2.41 4.82 8.66
CA ARG A 198 -1.83 5.10 7.34
C ARG A 198 -0.56 5.92 7.46
N PHE A 199 0.36 5.71 6.52
CA PHE A 199 1.52 6.56 6.31
C PHE A 199 1.22 7.65 5.30
N LEU A 200 1.52 8.90 5.64
CA LEU A 200 1.65 10.02 4.72
C LEU A 200 3.14 10.28 4.51
N ILE A 201 3.60 10.19 3.26
CA ILE A 201 5.01 10.38 2.91
C ILE A 201 5.11 11.51 1.89
N GLN A 202 5.93 12.52 2.19
CA GLN A 202 6.17 13.69 1.34
C GLN A 202 7.68 13.93 1.26
N GLY A 203 8.30 13.47 0.17
CA GLY A 203 9.75 13.49 0.03
C GLY A 203 10.43 12.58 1.04
N ASP A 204 11.17 13.16 1.98
CA ASP A 204 11.90 12.46 3.05
C ASP A 204 11.17 12.54 4.42
N GLU A 205 9.97 13.12 4.43
CA GLU A 205 9.12 13.20 5.61
C GLU A 205 8.10 12.07 5.59
N ILE A 206 7.87 11.44 6.74
CA ILE A 206 6.90 10.37 6.94
C ILE A 206 6.14 10.59 8.24
N GLU A 207 4.83 10.63 8.14
CA GLU A 207 3.91 10.77 9.26
C GLU A 207 2.97 9.57 9.33
N VAL A 208 2.53 9.24 10.55
CA VAL A 208 1.49 8.25 10.78
C VAL A 208 0.20 8.95 11.15
N HIS A 209 -0.85 8.73 10.38
CA HIS A 209 -2.21 9.15 10.71
C HIS A 209 -3.00 7.96 11.25
N GLY A 210 -3.77 8.18 12.32
CA GLY A 210 -4.53 7.17 13.05
C GLY A 210 -4.21 7.17 14.54
N GLU A 211 -4.95 6.37 15.31
CA GLU A 211 -4.82 6.32 16.77
C GLU A 211 -3.93 5.16 17.26
N ASN A 212 -3.66 4.19 16.38
CA ASN A 212 -2.96 2.97 16.74
C ASN A 212 -1.45 3.12 16.56
N ASN A 213 -0.69 2.56 17.50
CA ASN A 213 0.76 2.43 17.35
C ASN A 213 1.11 1.60 16.10
N VAL A 214 2.30 1.83 15.57
CA VAL A 214 2.91 1.03 14.51
C VAL A 214 3.95 0.11 15.14
N ARG A 215 3.93 -1.16 14.76
CA ARG A 215 4.89 -2.14 15.23
C ARG A 215 6.01 -2.29 14.23
N ILE A 216 7.24 -2.04 14.66
CA ILE A 216 8.43 -2.02 13.80
C ILE A 216 9.28 -3.26 14.09
N TYR A 217 9.70 -3.91 13.01
CA TYR A 217 10.58 -5.08 13.02
C TYR A 217 11.81 -4.82 12.16
N HIS A 218 12.96 -5.25 12.68
CA HIS A 218 14.24 -5.23 11.96
C HIS A 218 15.09 -6.44 12.37
N GLY A 219 15.93 -6.94 11.47
CA GLY A 219 16.73 -8.12 11.75
C GLY A 219 17.71 -7.92 12.91
N GLY A 220 17.71 -8.86 13.86
CA GLY A 220 18.61 -8.82 15.01
C GLY A 220 18.24 -7.81 16.11
N GLU A 221 17.15 -7.07 15.96
CA GLU A 221 16.68 -6.08 16.92
C GLU A 221 15.40 -6.54 17.63
N GLU A 222 15.17 -5.99 18.85
CA GLU A 222 13.90 -6.16 19.53
C GLU A 222 12.80 -5.39 18.79
N THR A 223 11.63 -6.00 18.67
CA THR A 223 10.44 -5.37 18.07
C THR A 223 10.04 -4.12 18.85
N GLN A 224 9.81 -3.01 18.14
CA GLN A 224 9.48 -1.73 18.73
C GLN A 224 7.99 -1.39 18.54
N GLU A 225 7.35 -0.83 19.55
CA GLU A 225 6.03 -0.22 19.48
C GLU A 225 6.17 1.30 19.43
N MET A 226 5.82 1.91 18.31
CA MET A 226 5.95 3.36 18.10
C MET A 226 4.58 4.04 18.05
N MET A 227 4.42 5.09 18.86
CA MET A 227 3.22 5.93 18.80
C MET A 227 3.15 6.68 17.46
N PRO A 228 1.96 7.03 16.95
CA PRO A 228 1.81 7.79 15.69
C PRO A 228 2.59 9.11 15.66
N THR A 229 2.82 9.72 16.81
CA THR A 229 3.62 10.96 16.96
C THR A 229 5.12 10.74 16.99
N GLY A 230 5.59 9.50 16.83
CA GLY A 230 7.02 9.15 16.77
C GLY A 230 7.68 9.61 15.48
N ASP A 231 9.01 9.61 15.48
CA ASP A 231 9.81 9.86 14.27
C ASP A 231 10.01 8.54 13.51
N PHE A 232 9.44 8.44 12.31
CA PHE A 232 9.54 7.29 11.43
C PHE A 232 10.53 7.51 10.28
N SER A 233 11.29 8.61 10.27
CA SER A 233 12.19 8.97 9.16
C SER A 233 13.24 7.90 8.84
N PHE A 234 13.66 7.11 9.83
CA PHE A 234 14.60 6.00 9.66
C PHE A 234 14.08 4.94 8.69
N LEU A 235 12.74 4.77 8.54
CA LEU A 235 12.15 3.84 7.58
C LEU A 235 12.42 4.22 6.13
N LEU A 236 12.70 5.50 5.85
CA LEU A 236 12.96 5.99 4.49
C LEU A 236 14.44 5.89 4.07
N GLN A 237 15.31 5.46 4.99
CA GLN A 237 16.71 5.23 4.68
C GLN A 237 16.86 3.96 3.83
N GLU A 238 17.59 4.08 2.72
CA GLU A 238 17.93 2.91 1.90
C GLU A 238 18.74 1.92 2.75
N PRO A 239 18.44 0.61 2.65
CA PRO A 239 19.26 -0.41 3.31
C PRO A 239 20.74 -0.23 2.94
N SER A 240 21.63 -0.25 3.91
CA SER A 240 23.05 -0.18 3.64
C SER A 240 23.44 -1.39 2.79
N ARG A 241 23.79 -1.14 1.53
CA ARG A 241 24.41 -2.16 0.67
C ARG A 241 25.82 -2.44 1.22
N GLU A 242 25.94 -3.27 2.25
CA GLU A 242 27.19 -3.99 2.42
C GLU A 242 27.32 -4.92 1.23
N GLU A 243 28.39 -4.75 0.47
CA GLU A 243 28.71 -5.52 -0.72
C GLU A 243 28.57 -7.01 -0.39
N ALA A 244 27.63 -7.67 -1.04
CA ALA A 244 27.49 -9.11 -0.98
C ALA A 244 28.84 -9.73 -1.42
N LYS A 245 29.57 -10.26 -0.45
CA LYS A 245 30.78 -11.08 -0.66
C LYS A 245 30.39 -12.47 -1.10
#